data_544a42e20716d0bfe383911aafe8bf3a
#
_entry.id   544a42e20716d0bfe383911aafe8bf3a
#
_cell.length_a   1.000
_cell.length_b   1.000
_cell.length_c   1.000
_cell.angle_alpha   90.00
_cell.angle_beta   90.00
_cell.angle_gamma   90.00
#
_symmetry.space_group_name_H-M   'P 1'
#
loop_
_entity.id
_entity.type
_entity.pdbx_description
1 polymer ?
#
loop_
_entity_poly.entity_id
_entity_poly.type
_entity_poly.pdbx_seq_one_letter_code
_entity_poly.pdbx_strand_id
1 'polypeptide(L)'
;MAHFARIKHGIVQEVIVVGNDTIGGGEFPASEPIGQAFIASLGLSGEWRQTSYNHNFRGKYAGIGDTYDAVNDVFVSPSPPEE
;
A
#
# COMPACT_ATOMS: atom_id res chain seq x y z
N MET A 1 1.71 2.68 13.01
CA MET A 1 2.56 2.81 11.81
C MET A 1 1.75 2.56 10.56
N ALA A 2 2.09 3.25 9.50
CA ALA A 2 1.40 3.08 8.22
C ALA A 2 2.27 2.26 7.28
N HIS A 3 1.65 1.38 6.53
CA HIS A 3 2.34 0.53 5.56
C HIS A 3 1.89 0.94 4.16
N PHE A 4 2.84 1.11 3.26
CA PHE A 4 2.55 1.55 1.89
C PHE A 4 3.14 0.57 0.90
N ALA A 5 2.34 0.21 -0.10
CA ALA A 5 2.75 -0.69 -1.17
C ALA A 5 3.02 0.11 -2.44
N ARG A 6 4.16 -0.14 -3.08
CA ARG A 6 4.46 0.45 -4.38
C ARG A 6 3.95 -0.47 -5.46
N ILE A 7 3.12 0.07 -6.34
CA ILE A 7 2.44 -0.71 -7.37
C ILE A 7 2.97 -0.30 -8.73
N LYS A 8 3.31 -1.29 -9.54
CA LYS A 8 3.74 -1.08 -10.91
C LYS A 8 3.05 -2.13 -11.78
N HIS A 9 2.36 -1.66 -12.82
CA HIS A 9 1.58 -2.54 -13.70
C HIS A 9 0.56 -3.39 -12.94
N GLY A 10 -0.01 -2.80 -11.87
CA GLY A 10 -1.00 -3.49 -11.07
C GLY A 10 -0.45 -4.53 -10.09
N ILE A 11 0.88 -4.64 -9.99
CA ILE A 11 1.54 -5.62 -9.13
C ILE A 11 2.33 -4.89 -8.05
N VAL A 12 2.21 -5.38 -6.82
CA VAL A 12 2.97 -4.83 -5.68
C VAL A 12 4.45 -5.18 -5.84
N GLN A 13 5.30 -4.16 -5.88
CA GLN A 13 6.73 -4.34 -6.06
C GLN A 13 7.49 -4.29 -4.75
N GLU A 14 7.01 -3.50 -3.80
CA GLU A 14 7.62 -3.42 -2.48
C GLU A 14 6.61 -2.83 -1.49
N VAL A 15 6.88 -3.05 -0.21
CA VAL A 15 6.07 -2.50 0.88
C VAL A 15 7.02 -1.84 1.86
N ILE A 16 6.70 -0.61 2.25
CA ILE A 16 7.52 0.13 3.23
C ILE A 16 6.64 0.58 4.40
N VAL A 17 7.28 0.93 5.50
CA VAL A 17 6.62 1.39 6.71
C VAL A 17 6.92 2.88 6.89
N VAL A 18 5.88 3.66 7.15
CA VAL A 18 6.01 5.08 7.47
C VAL A 18 5.57 5.28 8.92
N GLY A 19 6.39 5.97 9.70
CA GLY A 19 6.10 6.14 11.12
C GLY A 19 4.87 7.00 11.36
N ASN A 20 4.21 6.76 12.51
CA ASN A 20 3.01 7.51 12.87
C ASN A 20 3.24 9.02 12.95
N ASP A 21 4.40 9.43 13.45
CA ASP A 21 4.72 10.85 13.55
C ASP A 21 4.77 11.52 12.17
N THR A 22 5.23 10.77 11.18
CA THR A 22 5.35 11.29 9.82
C THR A 22 3.99 11.50 9.18
N ILE A 23 3.02 10.63 9.48
CA ILE A 23 1.67 10.73 8.92
C ILE A 23 0.72 11.51 9.83
N GLY A 24 1.26 12.14 10.91
CA GLY A 24 0.44 12.94 11.80
C GLY A 24 -0.38 12.14 12.80
N GLY A 25 -0.09 10.86 12.96
CA GLY A 25 -0.80 10.00 13.92
C GLY A 25 -2.21 9.63 13.51
N GLY A 26 -2.61 9.97 12.27
CA GLY A 26 -3.96 9.69 11.81
C GLY A 26 -4.12 8.29 11.24
N GLU A 27 -5.32 8.00 10.80
CA GLU A 27 -5.68 6.70 10.27
C GLU A 27 -6.11 6.83 8.81
N PHE A 28 -6.18 5.69 8.13
CA PHE A 28 -6.73 5.63 6.78
C PHE A 28 -8.22 6.06 6.82
N PRO A 29 -8.72 6.82 5.83
CA PRO A 29 -8.01 7.21 4.61
C PRO A 29 -7.22 8.51 4.72
N ALA A 30 -7.37 9.27 5.78
CA ALA A 30 -6.73 10.58 5.90
C ALA A 30 -5.21 10.49 5.88
N SER A 31 -4.64 9.40 6.40
CA SER A 31 -3.19 9.20 6.45
C SER A 31 -2.58 8.91 5.08
N GLU A 32 -3.35 8.41 4.13
CA GLU A 32 -2.80 8.01 2.84
C GLU A 32 -2.15 9.15 2.06
N PRO A 33 -2.85 10.28 1.82
CA PRO A 33 -2.19 11.36 1.08
C PRO A 33 -1.00 11.95 1.82
N ILE A 34 -1.02 11.94 3.14
CA ILE A 34 0.10 12.45 3.94
C ILE A 34 1.32 11.54 3.75
N GLY A 35 1.13 10.24 3.84
CA GLY A 35 2.21 9.29 3.62
C GLY A 35 2.73 9.30 2.19
N GLN A 36 1.83 9.42 1.21
CA GLN A 36 2.24 9.52 -0.19
C GLN A 36 3.10 10.75 -0.43
N ALA A 37 2.74 11.89 0.17
CA ALA A 37 3.53 13.11 0.03
C ALA A 37 4.91 12.94 0.68
N PHE A 38 4.97 12.28 1.83
CA PHE A 38 6.25 12.00 2.49
C PHE A 38 7.14 11.13 1.60
N ILE A 39 6.59 10.06 1.04
CA ILE A 39 7.34 9.15 0.17
C ILE A 39 7.87 9.89 -1.05
N ALA A 40 7.06 10.77 -1.65
CA ALA A 40 7.50 11.58 -2.77
C ALA A 40 8.64 12.51 -2.38
N SER A 41 8.62 13.03 -1.15
CA SER A 41 9.67 13.92 -0.67
C SER A 41 11.01 13.21 -0.50
N LEU A 42 11.00 11.88 -0.37
CA LEU A 42 12.21 11.08 -0.30
C LEU A 42 12.81 10.79 -1.68
N GLY A 43 12.14 11.23 -2.75
CA GLY A 43 12.57 10.97 -4.11
C GLY A 43 12.16 9.60 -4.64
N LEU A 44 11.33 8.88 -3.92
CA LEU A 44 10.83 7.58 -4.37
C LEU A 44 9.66 7.79 -5.32
N SER A 45 9.82 7.30 -6.54
CA SER A 45 8.79 7.43 -7.55
C SER A 45 7.87 6.21 -7.55
N GLY A 46 6.74 6.32 -8.27
CA GLY A 46 5.83 5.21 -8.43
C GLY A 46 4.48 5.51 -7.82
N GLU A 47 3.61 4.52 -7.91
CA GLU A 47 2.26 4.59 -7.35
C GLU A 47 2.29 3.90 -5.99
N TRP A 48 1.98 4.68 -4.95
CA TRP A 48 1.97 4.15 -3.58
C TRP A 48 0.56 4.13 -3.04
N ARG A 49 0.17 3.01 -2.46
CA ARG A 49 -1.14 2.85 -1.83
C ARG A 49 -0.96 2.33 -0.42
N GLN A 50 -1.71 2.89 0.52
CA GLN A 50 -1.64 2.42 1.89
C GLN A 50 -2.32 1.07 2.02
N THR A 51 -1.70 0.17 2.80
CA THR A 51 -2.26 -1.14 3.09
C THR A 51 -2.38 -1.30 4.61
N SER A 52 -3.18 -2.24 5.06
CA SER A 52 -3.38 -2.47 6.48
C SER A 52 -2.70 -3.76 6.93
N TYR A 53 -1.77 -3.63 7.86
CA TYR A 53 -1.11 -4.80 8.44
C TYR A 53 -2.12 -5.74 9.11
N ASN A 54 -3.19 -5.17 9.66
CA ASN A 54 -4.21 -5.93 10.38
C ASN A 54 -5.45 -6.22 9.53
N HIS A 55 -5.36 -6.04 8.21
CA HIS A 55 -6.46 -6.32 7.27
C HIS A 55 -7.70 -5.47 7.52
N ASN A 56 -7.52 -4.23 8.01
CA ASN A 56 -8.65 -3.36 8.35
C ASN A 56 -9.24 -2.66 7.14
N PHE A 57 -8.50 -2.58 6.03
CA PHE A 57 -9.00 -1.96 4.80
C PHE A 57 -8.26 -2.55 3.60
N ARG A 58 -8.83 -2.36 2.41
CA ARG A 58 -8.30 -2.86 1.14
C ARG A 58 -8.10 -4.38 1.13
N GLY A 59 -8.93 -5.10 1.85
CA GLY A 59 -9.04 -6.54 1.77
C GLY A 59 -7.99 -7.33 2.52
N LYS A 60 -6.72 -7.04 2.34
CA LYS A 60 -5.63 -7.77 2.99
C LYS A 60 -4.39 -6.88 3.07
N TYR A 61 -3.44 -7.32 3.90
CA TYR A 61 -2.13 -6.70 3.92
C TYR A 61 -1.41 -7.03 2.61
N ALA A 62 -0.95 -5.99 1.91
CA ALA A 62 -0.29 -6.19 0.63
C ALA A 62 1.06 -6.88 0.82
N GLY A 63 1.33 -7.86 -0.01
CA GLY A 63 2.63 -8.53 -0.07
C GLY A 63 3.25 -8.33 -1.44
N ILE A 64 4.57 -8.46 -1.52
CA ILE A 64 5.28 -8.35 -2.79
C ILE A 64 4.75 -9.42 -3.74
N GLY A 65 4.38 -9.02 -4.95
CA GLY A 65 3.80 -9.93 -5.95
C GLY A 65 2.29 -9.96 -5.98
N ASP A 66 1.62 -9.37 -4.98
CA ASP A 66 0.17 -9.28 -4.98
C ASP A 66 -0.29 -8.33 -6.07
N THR A 67 -1.54 -8.52 -6.50
CA THR A 67 -2.19 -7.64 -7.47
C THR A 67 -3.02 -6.61 -6.73
N TYR A 68 -2.98 -5.36 -7.20
CA TYR A 68 -3.87 -4.33 -6.71
C TYR A 68 -5.05 -4.19 -7.67
N ASP A 69 -6.26 -4.40 -7.16
CA ASP A 69 -7.49 -4.25 -7.93
C ASP A 69 -8.01 -2.83 -7.72
N ALA A 70 -7.77 -1.97 -8.70
CA ALA A 70 -8.16 -0.56 -8.61
C ALA A 70 -9.67 -0.35 -8.68
N VAL A 71 -10.39 -1.29 -9.30
CA VAL A 71 -11.85 -1.18 -9.43
C VAL A 71 -12.50 -1.38 -8.07
N ASN A 72 -12.06 -2.38 -7.32
CA ASN A 72 -12.60 -2.69 -6.00
C ASN A 72 -11.79 -2.08 -4.88
N ASP A 73 -10.64 -1.46 -5.20
CA ASP A 73 -9.73 -0.83 -4.23
C ASP A 73 -9.29 -1.83 -3.16
N VAL A 74 -8.81 -3.00 -3.60
CA VAL A 74 -8.36 -4.06 -2.70
C VAL A 74 -7.09 -4.70 -3.24
N PHE A 75 -6.31 -5.31 -2.34
CA PHE A 75 -5.17 -6.14 -2.72
C PHE A 75 -5.62 -7.59 -2.81
N VAL A 76 -5.11 -8.30 -3.81
CA VAL A 76 -5.50 -9.68 -4.08
C VAL A 76 -4.23 -10.51 -4.22
N SER A 77 -4.20 -11.67 -3.57
CA SER A 77 -3.08 -12.59 -3.70
C SER A 77 -3.02 -13.09 -5.14
N PRO A 78 -1.80 -13.33 -5.67
CA PRO A 78 -1.69 -13.86 -7.02
C PRO A 78 -2.35 -15.24 -7.09
N SER A 79 -3.01 -15.49 -8.22
CA SER A 79 -3.64 -16.78 -8.41
C SER A 79 -2.58 -17.86 -8.47
N PRO A 80 -2.75 -18.99 -7.75
CA PRO A 80 -1.80 -20.08 -7.87
C PRO A 80 -1.85 -20.66 -9.28
N PRO A 81 -0.73 -21.21 -9.75
CA PRO A 81 -0.73 -21.84 -11.07
C PRO A 81 -1.68 -23.04 -11.08
N GLU A 82 -2.28 -23.23 -12.24
CA GLU A 82 -3.13 -24.41 -12.44
C GLU A 82 -2.29 -25.66 -12.41
N GLU A 83 -2.81 -26.67 -11.79
CA GLU A 83 -2.08 -27.94 -11.66
C GLU A 83 -2.67 -29.04 -12.47
#